data_b8847fa7b480e91a579757de3c66db5e
#
_entry.id   b8847fa7b480e91a579757de3c66db5e
#
_cell.length_a   1.000
_cell.length_b   1.000
_cell.length_c   1.000
_cell.angle_alpha   90.00
_cell.angle_beta   90.00
_cell.angle_gamma   90.00
#
_symmetry.space_group_name_H-M   'P 1'
#
loop_
_entity.id
_entity.type
_entity.pdbx_description
1 polymer ?
#
loop_
_entity_poly.entity_id
_entity_poly.type
_entity_poly.pdbx_seq_one_letter_code
_entity_poly.pdbx_strand_id
1 'polypeptide(L)'
;MTRPAVFLDRDGTLIEEAGYLDRLERLVFFPYSVDAVRALNRSGFAVVIVTNQAGIARGIFKEPFVAEAHGYITRRLAAGGAHIDGFYYCPHHPDGKVEAFTKACECRKPAPGMLTAAAADLDLDLSKSFMIGDRWHDLAAGAAVGVRGVLVRTGYGRTEEASPKEVTPAAIVDNLVDAVSWILRES
;
A
#
# COMPACT_ATOMS: atom_id res chain seq x y z
N MET A 1 1.75 23.39 6.40
CA MET A 1 1.69 23.24 4.93
C MET A 1 1.50 21.77 4.62
N THR A 2 0.45 21.41 3.89
CA THR A 2 0.22 20.05 3.44
C THR A 2 1.39 19.57 2.58
N ARG A 3 1.80 18.30 2.71
CA ARG A 3 2.88 17.70 1.91
C ARG A 3 2.33 16.58 1.02
N PRO A 4 2.94 16.33 -0.17
CA PRO A 4 2.54 15.22 -1.00
C PRO A 4 2.90 13.89 -0.34
N ALA A 5 2.15 12.83 -0.67
CA ALA A 5 2.39 11.49 -0.19
C ALA A 5 2.54 10.48 -1.34
N VAL A 6 3.25 9.41 -1.06
CA VAL A 6 3.17 8.18 -1.84
C VAL A 6 2.56 7.10 -0.94
N PHE A 7 1.34 6.72 -1.27
CA PHE A 7 0.66 5.60 -0.65
C PHE A 7 1.15 4.32 -1.31
N LEU A 8 1.53 3.35 -0.50
CA LEU A 8 2.01 2.05 -0.96
C LEU A 8 1.05 0.95 -0.48
N ASP A 9 0.62 0.06 -1.37
CA ASP A 9 0.19 -1.24 -0.91
C ASP A 9 1.39 -2.00 -0.31
N ARG A 10 1.13 -2.94 0.57
CA ARG A 10 2.17 -3.70 1.26
C ARG A 10 2.57 -4.95 0.51
N ASP A 11 1.62 -5.89 0.39
CA ASP A 11 1.85 -7.23 -0.18
C ASP A 11 1.85 -7.16 -1.72
N GLY A 12 2.90 -7.64 -2.36
CA GLY A 12 3.10 -7.53 -3.81
C GLY A 12 3.69 -6.20 -4.29
N THR A 13 3.87 -5.20 -3.41
CA THR A 13 4.40 -3.87 -3.77
C THR A 13 5.68 -3.54 -3.00
N LEU A 14 5.63 -3.47 -1.66
CA LEU A 14 6.79 -3.26 -0.79
C LEU A 14 7.48 -4.58 -0.44
N ILE A 15 6.71 -5.62 -0.19
CA ILE A 15 7.15 -6.98 0.11
C ILE A 15 6.54 -7.96 -0.89
N GLU A 16 7.15 -9.14 -1.00
CA GLU A 16 6.63 -10.19 -1.87
C GLU A 16 5.21 -10.61 -1.46
N GLU A 17 4.39 -11.00 -2.46
CA GLU A 17 3.05 -11.50 -2.23
C GLU A 17 3.12 -12.96 -1.73
N ALA A 18 2.57 -13.20 -0.56
CA ALA A 18 2.58 -14.51 0.09
C ALA A 18 1.17 -15.13 0.23
N GLY A 19 0.16 -14.57 -0.44
CA GLY A 19 -1.25 -14.88 -0.25
C GLY A 19 -1.76 -14.29 1.05
N TYR A 20 -1.70 -15.02 2.13
CA TYR A 20 -1.91 -14.49 3.48
C TYR A 20 -0.60 -14.57 4.24
N LEU A 21 -0.01 -13.42 4.55
CA LEU A 21 1.13 -13.32 5.43
C LEU A 21 0.66 -13.57 6.87
N ASP A 22 0.96 -14.73 7.41
CA ASP A 22 0.50 -15.23 8.71
C ASP A 22 1.61 -15.40 9.76
N ARG A 23 2.89 -15.21 9.35
CA ARG A 23 4.08 -15.32 10.20
C ARG A 23 5.25 -14.54 9.60
N LEU A 24 6.13 -14.00 10.44
CA LEU A 24 7.23 -13.12 10.03
C LEU A 24 8.24 -13.79 9.09
N GLU A 25 8.46 -15.10 9.20
CA GLU A 25 9.40 -15.85 8.37
C GLU A 25 9.04 -15.84 6.87
N ARG A 26 7.76 -15.53 6.56
CA ARG A 26 7.25 -15.39 5.19
C ARG A 26 7.29 -13.95 4.68
N LEU A 27 7.68 -13.00 5.52
CA LEU A 27 7.80 -11.59 5.15
C LEU A 27 9.13 -11.36 4.43
N VAL A 28 9.08 -11.25 3.12
CA VAL A 28 10.25 -11.08 2.26
C VAL A 28 10.18 -9.72 1.59
N PHE A 29 11.19 -8.86 1.80
CA PHE A 29 11.34 -7.60 1.07
C PHE A 29 11.83 -7.85 -0.34
N PHE A 30 11.32 -7.10 -1.31
CA PHE A 30 12.04 -6.98 -2.57
C PHE A 30 13.39 -6.33 -2.33
N PRO A 31 14.44 -6.72 -3.05
CA PRO A 31 15.83 -6.25 -2.77
C PRO A 31 15.98 -4.73 -2.79
N TYR A 32 15.14 -4.04 -3.55
CA TYR A 32 15.17 -2.59 -3.79
C TYR A 32 14.25 -1.78 -2.89
N SER A 33 13.38 -2.40 -2.10
CA SER A 33 12.31 -1.69 -1.38
C SER A 33 12.82 -0.62 -0.41
N VAL A 34 13.91 -0.93 0.30
CA VAL A 34 14.52 0.04 1.23
C VAL A 34 15.03 1.28 0.50
N ASP A 35 15.70 1.09 -0.64
CA ASP A 35 16.26 2.19 -1.44
C ASP A 35 15.15 3.03 -2.08
N ALA A 36 14.08 2.38 -2.55
CA ALA A 36 12.92 3.04 -3.12
C ALA A 36 12.22 3.95 -2.09
N VAL A 37 11.93 3.43 -0.90
CA VAL A 37 11.32 4.22 0.19
C VAL A 37 12.24 5.36 0.62
N ARG A 38 13.56 5.10 0.76
CA ARG A 38 14.53 6.14 1.10
C ARG A 38 14.59 7.26 0.07
N ALA A 39 14.48 6.94 -1.22
CA ALA A 39 14.43 7.93 -2.29
C ALA A 39 13.20 8.85 -2.17
N LEU A 40 12.03 8.29 -1.90
CA LEU A 40 10.80 9.07 -1.65
C LEU A 40 10.94 9.97 -0.43
N ASN A 41 11.45 9.44 0.71
CA ASN A 41 11.67 10.23 1.91
C ASN A 41 12.60 11.43 1.65
N ARG A 42 13.71 11.21 0.91
CA ARG A 42 14.67 12.26 0.56
C ARG A 42 14.11 13.32 -0.39
N SER A 43 13.09 12.96 -1.17
CA SER A 43 12.41 13.87 -2.09
C SER A 43 11.24 14.62 -1.47
N GLY A 44 11.04 14.48 -0.14
CA GLY A 44 10.03 15.22 0.62
C GLY A 44 8.64 14.61 0.61
N PHE A 45 8.44 13.44 0.04
CA PHE A 45 7.17 12.72 0.13
C PHE A 45 6.98 12.09 1.50
N ALA A 46 5.75 12.17 2.03
CA ALA A 46 5.31 11.23 3.06
C ALA A 46 5.14 9.84 2.42
N VAL A 47 5.60 8.80 3.08
CA VAL A 47 5.40 7.42 2.63
C VAL A 47 4.44 6.72 3.58
N VAL A 48 3.29 6.28 3.06
CA VAL A 48 2.19 5.73 3.85
C VAL A 48 1.82 4.34 3.34
N ILE A 49 1.78 3.35 4.21
CA ILE A 49 1.27 2.03 3.88
C ILE A 49 -0.25 2.00 4.02
N VAL A 50 -0.95 1.51 2.98
CA VAL A 50 -2.41 1.30 2.97
C VAL A 50 -2.70 -0.13 2.48
N THR A 51 -3.12 -1.04 3.36
CA THR A 51 -3.18 -2.46 3.06
C THR A 51 -4.49 -3.13 3.50
N ASN A 52 -5.06 -3.99 2.64
CA ASN A 52 -6.20 -4.83 2.96
C ASN A 52 -5.71 -6.10 3.68
N GLN A 53 -6.12 -6.30 4.93
CA GLN A 53 -5.72 -7.44 5.76
C GLN A 53 -6.91 -8.37 6.07
N ALA A 54 -7.53 -8.89 5.01
CA ALA A 54 -8.70 -9.77 5.09
C ALA A 54 -8.45 -11.09 5.84
N GLY A 55 -7.19 -11.47 6.05
CA GLY A 55 -6.83 -12.62 6.86
C GLY A 55 -7.38 -12.56 8.28
N ILE A 56 -7.57 -11.36 8.83
CA ILE A 56 -8.21 -11.15 10.15
C ILE A 56 -9.68 -11.58 10.09
N ALA A 57 -10.45 -11.03 9.15
CA ALA A 57 -11.86 -11.40 8.97
C ALA A 57 -12.04 -12.89 8.64
N ARG A 58 -11.08 -13.50 7.95
CA ARG A 58 -11.08 -14.92 7.59
C ARG A 58 -10.58 -15.84 8.71
N GLY A 59 -10.09 -15.28 9.83
CA GLY A 59 -9.59 -16.03 10.98
C GLY A 59 -8.24 -16.74 10.75
N ILE A 60 -7.46 -16.27 9.76
CA ILE A 60 -6.15 -16.85 9.43
C ILE A 60 -5.09 -16.37 10.41
N PHE A 61 -5.15 -15.09 10.80
CA PHE A 61 -4.31 -14.48 11.83
C PHE A 61 -5.09 -13.39 12.58
N LYS A 62 -4.56 -12.94 13.71
CA LYS A 62 -5.18 -11.92 14.56
C LYS A 62 -4.54 -10.55 14.34
N GLU A 63 -5.26 -9.46 14.70
CA GLU A 63 -4.76 -8.09 14.56
C GLU A 63 -3.36 -7.83 15.18
N PRO A 64 -2.99 -8.38 16.36
CA PRO A 64 -1.66 -8.19 16.91
C PRO A 64 -0.53 -8.58 15.95
N PHE A 65 -0.74 -9.58 15.09
CA PHE A 65 0.25 -9.96 14.08
C PHE A 65 0.47 -8.86 13.03
N VAL A 66 -0.56 -8.09 12.67
CA VAL A 66 -0.39 -6.95 11.74
C VAL A 66 0.54 -5.90 12.36
N ALA A 67 0.38 -5.59 13.65
CA ALA A 67 1.27 -4.67 14.36
C ALA A 67 2.72 -5.20 14.43
N GLU A 68 2.88 -6.51 14.65
CA GLU A 68 4.19 -7.19 14.66
C GLU A 68 4.88 -7.09 13.29
N ALA A 69 4.14 -7.37 12.19
CA ALA A 69 4.64 -7.26 10.82
C ALA A 69 5.03 -5.81 10.48
N HIS A 70 4.19 -4.83 10.84
CA HIS A 70 4.50 -3.40 10.65
C HIS A 70 5.73 -2.96 11.47
N GLY A 71 5.89 -3.45 12.70
CA GLY A 71 7.08 -3.21 13.52
C GLY A 71 8.35 -3.81 12.89
N TYR A 72 8.25 -4.99 12.29
CA TYR A 72 9.36 -5.59 11.54
C TYR A 72 9.73 -4.75 10.31
N ILE A 73 8.74 -4.31 9.51
CA ILE A 73 8.94 -3.45 8.35
C ILE A 73 9.63 -2.14 8.77
N THR A 74 9.15 -1.50 9.84
CA THR A 74 9.73 -0.25 10.37
C THR A 74 11.22 -0.43 10.72
N ARG A 75 11.57 -1.48 11.47
CA ARG A 75 12.97 -1.76 11.83
C ARG A 75 13.85 -2.03 10.61
N ARG A 76 13.34 -2.79 9.64
CA ARG A 76 14.09 -3.14 8.42
C ARG A 76 14.37 -1.92 7.56
N LEU A 77 13.40 -1.02 7.40
CA LEU A 77 13.55 0.23 6.67
C LEU A 77 14.49 1.19 7.40
N ALA A 78 14.33 1.36 8.72
CA ALA A 78 15.18 2.24 9.54
C ALA A 78 16.65 1.84 9.48
N ALA A 79 16.96 0.53 9.47
CA ALA A 79 18.32 0.02 9.29
C ALA A 79 18.95 0.45 7.96
N GLY A 80 18.15 0.73 6.93
CA GLY A 80 18.58 1.25 5.63
C GLY A 80 18.41 2.76 5.47
N GLY A 81 18.07 3.50 6.54
CA GLY A 81 17.90 4.96 6.50
C GLY A 81 16.62 5.41 5.79
N ALA A 82 15.58 4.56 5.80
CA ALA A 82 14.25 4.84 5.27
C ALA A 82 13.21 4.77 6.39
N HIS A 83 12.04 5.39 6.20
CA HIS A 83 10.95 5.35 7.16
C HIS A 83 9.57 5.35 6.49
N ILE A 84 8.56 4.90 7.23
CA ILE A 84 7.15 5.01 6.90
C ILE A 84 6.53 6.04 7.85
N ASP A 85 5.76 6.99 7.30
CA ASP A 85 5.10 8.04 8.05
C ASP A 85 3.80 7.56 8.71
N GLY A 86 3.14 6.56 8.14
CA GLY A 86 1.93 5.98 8.69
C GLY A 86 1.60 4.61 8.12
N PHE A 87 0.92 3.80 8.93
CA PHE A 87 0.40 2.48 8.54
C PHE A 87 -1.11 2.47 8.74
N TYR A 88 -1.84 2.19 7.68
CA TYR A 88 -3.30 2.05 7.68
C TYR A 88 -3.67 0.68 7.11
N TYR A 89 -4.52 -0.05 7.79
CA TYR A 89 -4.98 -1.36 7.31
C TYR A 89 -6.48 -1.53 7.49
N CYS A 90 -7.08 -2.35 6.65
CA CYS A 90 -8.47 -2.77 6.77
C CYS A 90 -8.53 -4.24 7.18
N PRO A 91 -9.09 -4.56 8.36
CA PRO A 91 -9.25 -5.94 8.83
C PRO A 91 -10.51 -6.63 8.27
N HIS A 92 -11.38 -5.88 7.59
CA HIS A 92 -12.73 -6.34 7.24
C HIS A 92 -12.77 -7.10 5.91
N HIS A 93 -13.74 -8.01 5.80
CA HIS A 93 -14.13 -8.66 4.55
C HIS A 93 -15.62 -9.06 4.62
N PRO A 94 -16.44 -8.83 3.57
CA PRO A 94 -17.87 -9.20 3.61
C PRO A 94 -18.08 -10.70 3.79
N ASP A 95 -17.19 -11.54 3.22
CA ASP A 95 -17.25 -13.01 3.34
C ASP A 95 -16.28 -13.52 4.42
N GLY A 96 -16.21 -12.84 5.56
CA GLY A 96 -15.38 -13.24 6.69
C GLY A 96 -15.95 -14.44 7.46
N LYS A 97 -15.16 -14.95 8.41
CA LYS A 97 -15.57 -15.99 9.37
C LYS A 97 -15.59 -15.46 10.81
N VAL A 98 -14.89 -14.35 11.05
CA VAL A 98 -14.85 -13.69 12.36
C VAL A 98 -15.90 -12.59 12.37
N GLU A 99 -16.97 -12.77 13.13
CA GLU A 99 -18.17 -11.91 13.14
C GLU A 99 -17.83 -10.41 13.29
N ALA A 100 -16.93 -10.06 14.21
CA ALA A 100 -16.53 -8.68 14.47
C ALA A 100 -15.93 -7.96 13.25
N PHE A 101 -15.33 -8.71 12.31
CA PHE A 101 -14.67 -8.18 11.12
C PHE A 101 -15.40 -8.52 9.81
N THR A 102 -16.52 -9.24 9.88
CA THR A 102 -17.33 -9.64 8.72
C THR A 102 -18.33 -8.56 8.40
N LYS A 103 -17.93 -7.59 7.58
CA LYS A 103 -18.80 -6.46 7.17
C LYS A 103 -18.23 -5.72 5.96
N ALA A 104 -19.10 -5.00 5.25
CA ALA A 104 -18.71 -3.93 4.35
C ALA A 104 -18.20 -2.73 5.17
N CYS A 105 -17.25 -1.96 4.61
CA CYS A 105 -16.65 -0.81 5.28
C CYS A 105 -16.08 0.18 4.27
N GLU A 106 -15.82 1.41 4.73
CA GLU A 106 -15.19 2.46 3.92
C GLU A 106 -13.66 2.35 3.86
N CYS A 107 -13.04 1.53 4.72
CA CYS A 107 -11.58 1.40 4.74
C CYS A 107 -11.02 0.37 3.74
N ARG A 108 -11.83 -0.62 3.31
CA ARG A 108 -11.35 -1.67 2.39
C ARG A 108 -11.23 -1.13 0.97
N LYS A 109 -10.01 -1.13 0.40
CA LYS A 109 -9.80 -0.83 -1.02
C LYS A 109 -10.67 -1.77 -1.89
N PRO A 110 -11.43 -1.26 -2.89
CA PRO A 110 -11.28 0.04 -3.56
C PRO A 110 -11.89 1.26 -2.85
N ALA A 111 -12.52 1.14 -1.68
CA ALA A 111 -12.95 2.31 -0.94
C ALA A 111 -11.75 3.13 -0.43
N PRO A 112 -11.82 4.48 -0.41
CA PRO A 112 -10.69 5.35 -0.15
C PRO A 112 -10.42 5.64 1.33
N GLY A 113 -11.16 5.05 2.26
CA GLY A 113 -11.17 5.43 3.67
C GLY A 113 -9.80 5.43 4.36
N MET A 114 -8.89 4.52 3.99
CA MET A 114 -7.52 4.54 4.53
C MET A 114 -6.72 5.75 4.05
N LEU A 115 -6.90 6.16 2.78
CA LEU A 115 -6.20 7.32 2.21
C LEU A 115 -6.73 8.62 2.81
N THR A 116 -8.05 8.73 2.98
CA THR A 116 -8.66 9.92 3.60
C THR A 116 -8.30 10.06 5.07
N ALA A 117 -8.26 8.96 5.82
CA ALA A 117 -7.79 8.96 7.21
C ALA A 117 -6.33 9.40 7.30
N ALA A 118 -5.45 8.82 6.49
CA ALA A 118 -4.04 9.22 6.46
C ALA A 118 -3.84 10.69 6.07
N ALA A 119 -4.64 11.20 5.12
CA ALA A 119 -4.56 12.60 4.71
C ALA A 119 -4.94 13.55 5.85
N ALA A 120 -5.95 13.20 6.64
CA ALA A 120 -6.37 13.98 7.80
C ALA A 120 -5.35 13.92 8.94
N ASP A 121 -4.84 12.72 9.25
CA ASP A 121 -3.93 12.50 10.38
C ASP A 121 -2.54 13.12 10.15
N LEU A 122 -2.06 13.12 8.89
CA LEU A 122 -0.70 13.51 8.53
C LEU A 122 -0.62 14.83 7.73
N ASP A 123 -1.74 15.55 7.56
CA ASP A 123 -1.85 16.79 6.81
C ASP A 123 -1.30 16.68 5.36
N LEU A 124 -1.86 15.71 4.59
CA LEU A 124 -1.36 15.38 3.25
C LEU A 124 -2.14 16.09 2.13
N ASP A 125 -1.44 16.45 1.05
CA ASP A 125 -2.00 16.98 -0.19
C ASP A 125 -2.29 15.83 -1.17
N LEU A 126 -3.53 15.32 -1.16
CA LEU A 126 -3.94 14.23 -2.03
C LEU A 126 -3.82 14.56 -3.53
N SER A 127 -4.01 15.83 -3.91
CA SER A 127 -3.94 16.26 -5.32
C SER A 127 -2.54 16.15 -5.93
N LYS A 128 -1.51 16.12 -5.09
CA LYS A 128 -0.10 15.94 -5.48
C LYS A 128 0.47 14.59 -5.10
N SER A 129 -0.40 13.68 -4.65
CA SER A 129 -0.02 12.37 -4.14
C SER A 129 -0.17 11.27 -5.18
N PHE A 130 0.44 10.13 -4.87
CA PHE A 130 0.43 8.93 -5.71
C PHE A 130 0.03 7.70 -4.90
N MET A 131 -0.62 6.74 -5.56
CA MET A 131 -0.88 5.40 -5.04
C MET A 131 -0.14 4.37 -5.88
N ILE A 132 0.73 3.58 -5.27
CA ILE A 132 1.42 2.46 -5.91
C ILE A 132 0.84 1.16 -5.37
N GLY A 133 0.39 0.29 -6.26
CA GLY A 133 -0.13 -1.02 -5.91
C GLY A 133 -0.01 -2.01 -7.05
N ASP A 134 -0.23 -3.27 -6.75
CA ASP A 134 -0.20 -4.37 -7.71
C ASP A 134 -1.60 -4.81 -8.18
N ARG A 135 -2.66 -4.11 -7.72
CA ARG A 135 -4.05 -4.41 -8.08
C ARG A 135 -4.83 -3.16 -8.49
N TRP A 136 -5.84 -3.36 -9.37
CA TRP A 136 -6.72 -2.26 -9.78
C TRP A 136 -7.45 -1.62 -8.59
N HIS A 137 -7.85 -2.39 -7.59
CA HIS A 137 -8.53 -1.83 -6.41
C HIS A 137 -7.65 -0.87 -5.59
N ASP A 138 -6.31 -0.99 -5.66
CA ASP A 138 -5.40 -0.04 -5.03
C ASP A 138 -5.51 1.32 -5.74
N LEU A 139 -5.40 1.29 -7.06
CA LEU A 139 -5.48 2.48 -7.89
C LEU A 139 -6.88 3.11 -7.84
N ALA A 140 -7.93 2.29 -7.77
CA ALA A 140 -9.31 2.76 -7.65
C ALA A 140 -9.52 3.53 -6.34
N ALA A 141 -8.97 3.06 -5.23
CA ALA A 141 -9.00 3.77 -3.95
C ALA A 141 -8.32 5.15 -4.05
N GLY A 142 -7.19 5.23 -4.75
CA GLY A 142 -6.50 6.49 -5.03
C GLY A 142 -7.33 7.42 -5.92
N ALA A 143 -7.84 6.90 -7.04
CA ALA A 143 -8.63 7.68 -8.01
C ALA A 143 -9.89 8.28 -7.38
N ALA A 144 -10.53 7.59 -6.44
CA ALA A 144 -11.71 8.07 -5.72
C ALA A 144 -11.48 9.38 -4.95
N VAL A 145 -10.22 9.72 -4.64
CA VAL A 145 -9.81 10.92 -3.89
C VAL A 145 -8.80 11.79 -4.65
N GLY A 146 -8.70 11.61 -5.97
CA GLY A 146 -7.85 12.44 -6.84
C GLY A 146 -6.36 12.12 -6.80
N VAL A 147 -5.98 10.97 -6.22
CA VAL A 147 -4.60 10.49 -6.17
C VAL A 147 -4.25 9.73 -7.45
N ARG A 148 -3.09 10.02 -8.05
CA ARG A 148 -2.63 9.36 -9.29
C ARG A 148 -2.13 7.95 -9.00
N GLY A 149 -2.67 6.94 -9.71
CA GLY A 149 -2.34 5.53 -9.51
C GLY A 149 -1.22 5.02 -10.40
N VAL A 150 -0.28 4.27 -9.85
CA VAL A 150 0.79 3.57 -10.58
C VAL A 150 0.67 2.07 -10.29
N LEU A 151 0.47 1.26 -11.35
CA LEU A 151 0.43 -0.20 -11.24
C LEU A 151 1.85 -0.75 -11.34
N VAL A 152 2.25 -1.61 -10.39
CA VAL A 152 3.49 -2.39 -10.48
C VAL A 152 3.18 -3.82 -10.92
N ARG A 153 4.05 -4.40 -11.77
CA ARG A 153 3.90 -5.77 -12.29
C ARG A 153 4.33 -6.87 -11.32
N THR A 154 4.85 -6.49 -10.15
CA THR A 154 5.10 -7.43 -9.05
C THR A 154 3.77 -7.95 -8.47
N GLY A 155 3.82 -8.91 -7.56
CA GLY A 155 2.63 -9.50 -6.98
C GLY A 155 1.63 -9.98 -8.03
N TYR A 156 0.42 -9.47 -7.98
CA TYR A 156 -0.64 -9.76 -8.96
C TYR A 156 -0.62 -8.86 -10.20
N GLY A 157 0.27 -7.85 -10.26
CA GLY A 157 0.19 -6.78 -11.25
C GLY A 157 0.22 -7.24 -12.71
N ARG A 158 0.96 -8.31 -13.06
CA ARG A 158 0.91 -8.86 -14.42
C ARG A 158 -0.46 -9.46 -14.78
N THR A 159 -1.11 -10.09 -13.83
CA THR A 159 -2.46 -10.64 -13.99
C THR A 159 -3.49 -9.51 -14.10
N GLU A 160 -3.36 -8.50 -13.25
CA GLU A 160 -4.21 -7.30 -13.26
C GLU A 160 -4.07 -6.54 -14.59
N GLU A 161 -2.84 -6.31 -15.08
CA GLU A 161 -2.59 -5.64 -16.36
C GLU A 161 -3.26 -6.36 -17.54
N ALA A 162 -3.33 -7.68 -17.51
CA ALA A 162 -3.98 -8.51 -18.52
C ALA A 162 -5.53 -8.55 -18.39
N SER A 163 -6.07 -8.08 -17.27
CA SER A 163 -7.52 -8.03 -17.01
C SER A 163 -8.13 -6.70 -17.47
N PRO A 164 -9.48 -6.61 -17.58
CA PRO A 164 -10.15 -5.33 -17.87
C PRO A 164 -9.78 -4.27 -16.83
N LYS A 165 -9.44 -3.08 -17.28
CA LYS A 165 -9.06 -1.95 -16.43
C LYS A 165 -10.28 -1.37 -15.72
N GLU A 166 -10.21 -1.29 -14.40
CA GLU A 166 -11.23 -0.65 -13.57
C GLU A 166 -11.00 0.87 -13.47
N VAL A 167 -9.75 1.31 -13.64
CA VAL A 167 -9.34 2.72 -13.61
C VAL A 167 -8.24 2.96 -14.64
N THR A 168 -8.04 4.23 -15.03
CA THR A 168 -6.91 4.62 -15.86
C THR A 168 -5.68 4.85 -15.01
N PRO A 169 -4.63 4.02 -15.12
CA PRO A 169 -3.39 4.24 -14.37
C PRO A 169 -2.63 5.43 -14.97
N ALA A 170 -1.92 6.18 -14.13
CA ALA A 170 -0.97 7.20 -14.57
C ALA A 170 0.27 6.55 -15.22
N ALA A 171 0.69 5.39 -14.70
CA ALA A 171 1.73 4.56 -15.30
C ALA A 171 1.53 3.07 -14.93
N ILE A 172 2.10 2.18 -15.76
CA ILE A 172 2.29 0.75 -15.47
C ILE A 172 3.78 0.46 -15.62
N VAL A 173 4.39 -0.07 -14.57
CA VAL A 173 5.85 -0.26 -14.50
C VAL A 173 6.19 -1.63 -13.92
N ASP A 174 7.45 -2.06 -14.03
CA ASP A 174 7.82 -3.41 -13.63
C ASP A 174 7.85 -3.62 -12.11
N ASN A 175 8.26 -2.60 -11.35
CA ASN A 175 8.47 -2.72 -9.91
C ASN A 175 8.42 -1.36 -9.19
N LEU A 176 8.61 -1.39 -7.87
CA LEU A 176 8.58 -0.19 -7.02
C LEU A 176 9.67 0.84 -7.38
N VAL A 177 10.87 0.42 -7.79
CA VAL A 177 11.94 1.35 -8.18
C VAL A 177 11.54 2.14 -9.43
N ASP A 178 10.97 1.46 -10.42
CA ASP A 178 10.51 2.10 -11.65
C ASP A 178 9.34 3.06 -11.36
N ALA A 179 8.45 2.69 -10.43
CA ALA A 179 7.37 3.56 -9.97
C ALA A 179 7.93 4.84 -9.32
N VAL A 180 8.87 4.69 -8.40
CA VAL A 180 9.53 5.82 -7.73
C VAL A 180 10.27 6.70 -8.74
N SER A 181 11.04 6.09 -9.65
CA SER A 181 11.74 6.82 -10.71
C SER A 181 10.78 7.61 -11.60
N TRP A 182 9.62 7.04 -11.93
CA TRP A 182 8.58 7.72 -12.70
C TRP A 182 7.98 8.90 -11.89
N ILE A 183 7.58 8.67 -10.64
CA ILE A 183 7.02 9.71 -9.76
C ILE A 183 7.97 10.91 -9.63
N LEU A 184 9.26 10.67 -9.40
CA LEU A 184 10.25 11.73 -9.22
C LEU A 184 10.53 12.55 -10.49
N ARG A 185 10.12 12.08 -11.66
CA ARG A 185 10.14 12.87 -12.91
C ARG A 185 8.87 13.68 -13.13
N GLU A 186 7.75 13.25 -12.53
CA GLU A 186 6.42 13.87 -12.69
C GLU A 186 6.05 14.88 -11.59
N SER A 187 6.89 14.98 -10.55
CA SER A 187 6.67 15.82 -9.36
C SER A 187 7.28 17.21 -9.46
#